data_832d1364858dd2ac2a16fbddff99f095
#
_entry.id   832d1364858dd2ac2a16fbddff99f095
#
_cell.length_a   1.000
_cell.length_b   1.000
_cell.length_c   1.000
_cell.angle_alpha   90.00
_cell.angle_beta   90.00
_cell.angle_gamma   90.00
#
_symmetry.space_group_name_H-M   'P 1'
#
loop_
_entity.id
_entity.type
_entity.pdbx_description
1 polymer ?
#
loop_
_entity_poly.entity_id
_entity_poly.type
_entity_poly.pdbx_seq_one_letter_code
_entity_poly.pdbx_strand_id
1 'polypeptide(L)'
;MKLSKKTKICNYIYIIGIVLIGLGRYFAEYFDSTYLSFLIFIYMDALWVSQVRRRIEHPKERKYLCWAGLLCALFFFLKTSKYTFIESNTTLSRFFWYMYYVPQTFTILMIYMASLYVGKPVSYKPKKLYRILFVIASIICILILTNDYHELAFDFIGDWNDEYNYGVVYYLSILWVIVMMVMTFLTIFKRSITSDNIQKIWIPFVPVLILLIYLIWFIFDRHNIFATIYKTTDAICITYL
;
A
#
# COMPACT_ATOMS: atom_id res chain seq x y z
N MET A 1 11.93 -26.32 -8.37
CA MET A 1 11.10 -26.49 -7.15
C MET A 1 9.63 -26.59 -7.57
N LYS A 2 8.98 -27.75 -7.41
CA LYS A 2 7.55 -27.90 -7.76
C LYS A 2 6.71 -27.18 -6.69
N LEU A 3 5.97 -26.15 -7.09
CA LEU A 3 5.02 -25.46 -6.23
C LEU A 3 4.00 -26.44 -5.64
N SER A 4 3.73 -26.37 -4.35
CA SER A 4 2.73 -27.22 -3.70
C SER A 4 1.34 -26.96 -4.32
N LYS A 5 0.46 -27.99 -4.30
CA LYS A 5 -0.92 -27.86 -4.83
C LYS A 5 -1.67 -26.67 -4.20
N LYS A 6 -1.49 -26.47 -2.89
CA LYS A 6 -2.08 -25.31 -2.16
C LYS A 6 -1.57 -23.96 -2.65
N THR A 7 -0.29 -23.86 -2.98
CA THR A 7 0.31 -22.63 -3.53
C THR A 7 -0.26 -22.27 -4.89
N LYS A 8 -0.44 -23.27 -5.77
CA LYS A 8 -1.07 -23.05 -7.08
C LYS A 8 -2.50 -22.56 -6.93
N ILE A 9 -3.28 -23.16 -6.04
CA ILE A 9 -4.66 -22.73 -5.76
C ILE A 9 -4.70 -21.29 -5.28
N CYS A 10 -3.85 -20.90 -4.32
CA CYS A 10 -3.77 -19.51 -3.88
C CYS A 10 -3.46 -18.54 -5.03
N ASN A 11 -2.49 -18.88 -5.90
CA ASN A 11 -2.16 -18.02 -7.02
C ASN A 11 -3.34 -17.86 -8.01
N TYR A 12 -4.10 -18.93 -8.27
CA TYR A 12 -5.32 -18.83 -9.07
C TYR A 12 -6.37 -17.94 -8.42
N ILE A 13 -6.56 -18.02 -7.09
CA ILE A 13 -7.50 -17.17 -6.37
C ILE A 13 -7.09 -15.70 -6.48
N TYR A 14 -5.79 -15.36 -6.39
CA TYR A 14 -5.31 -13.99 -6.62
C TYR A 14 -5.65 -13.49 -8.03
N ILE A 15 -5.34 -14.28 -9.06
CA ILE A 15 -5.63 -13.91 -10.45
C ILE A 15 -7.13 -13.70 -10.64
N ILE A 16 -7.96 -14.62 -10.13
CA ILE A 16 -9.43 -14.51 -10.20
C ILE A 16 -9.89 -13.25 -9.44
N GLY A 17 -9.35 -12.96 -8.25
CA GLY A 17 -9.66 -11.77 -7.47
C GLY A 17 -9.36 -10.48 -8.25
N ILE A 18 -8.20 -10.37 -8.89
CA ILE A 18 -7.83 -9.21 -9.71
C ILE A 18 -8.79 -9.05 -10.89
N VAL A 19 -9.12 -10.14 -11.58
CA VAL A 19 -10.07 -10.12 -12.71
C VAL A 19 -11.46 -9.69 -12.23
N LEU A 20 -11.94 -10.22 -11.10
CA LEU A 20 -13.25 -9.86 -10.55
C LEU A 20 -13.31 -8.38 -10.13
N ILE A 21 -12.23 -7.82 -9.56
CA ILE A 21 -12.16 -6.38 -9.26
C ILE A 21 -12.25 -5.57 -10.54
N GLY A 22 -11.50 -5.94 -11.57
CA GLY A 22 -11.54 -5.26 -12.87
C GLY A 22 -12.94 -5.30 -13.51
N LEU A 23 -13.55 -6.49 -13.54
CA LEU A 23 -14.91 -6.67 -14.07
C LEU A 23 -15.96 -5.92 -13.23
N GLY A 24 -15.90 -6.02 -11.90
CA GLY A 24 -16.84 -5.33 -11.01
C GLY A 24 -16.80 -3.80 -11.22
N ARG A 25 -15.64 -3.25 -11.54
CA ARG A 25 -15.49 -1.83 -11.86
C ARG A 25 -15.97 -1.45 -13.24
N TYR A 26 -15.77 -2.31 -14.22
CA TYR A 26 -16.33 -2.11 -15.56
C TYR A 26 -17.86 -2.04 -15.53
N PHE A 27 -18.50 -2.81 -14.63
CA PHE A 27 -19.93 -2.81 -14.41
C PHE A 27 -20.37 -1.89 -13.24
N ALA A 28 -19.52 -0.99 -12.78
CA ALA A 28 -19.80 -0.13 -11.62
C ALA A 28 -21.01 0.79 -11.80
N GLU A 29 -21.36 1.13 -13.03
CA GLU A 29 -22.60 1.87 -13.34
C GLU A 29 -23.89 1.07 -13.00
N TYR A 30 -23.79 -0.25 -12.94
CA TYR A 30 -24.93 -1.15 -12.69
C TYR A 30 -24.96 -1.74 -11.28
N PHE A 31 -23.80 -1.71 -10.57
CA PHE A 31 -23.66 -2.26 -9.22
C PHE A 31 -22.84 -1.31 -8.34
N ASP A 32 -23.26 -1.15 -7.09
CA ASP A 32 -22.40 -0.49 -6.09
C ASP A 32 -21.16 -1.36 -5.83
N SER A 33 -20.16 -1.19 -6.68
CA SER A 33 -18.94 -2.00 -6.73
C SER A 33 -17.99 -1.73 -5.58
N THR A 34 -18.25 -0.70 -4.77
CA THR A 34 -17.34 -0.27 -3.69
C THR A 34 -17.23 -1.35 -2.62
N TYR A 35 -18.36 -1.91 -2.20
CA TYR A 35 -18.39 -3.00 -1.22
C TYR A 35 -17.74 -4.28 -1.72
N LEU A 36 -18.06 -4.66 -2.96
CA LEU A 36 -17.50 -5.87 -3.55
C LEU A 36 -15.98 -5.75 -3.67
N SER A 37 -15.49 -4.62 -4.13
CA SER A 37 -14.05 -4.35 -4.22
C SER A 37 -13.38 -4.43 -2.85
N PHE A 38 -14.00 -3.84 -1.81
CA PHE A 38 -13.49 -3.91 -0.44
C PHE A 38 -13.37 -5.34 0.06
N LEU A 39 -14.44 -6.15 -0.09
CA LEU A 39 -14.45 -7.54 0.35
C LEU A 39 -13.38 -8.37 -0.36
N ILE A 40 -13.21 -8.16 -1.66
CA ILE A 40 -12.18 -8.85 -2.44
C ILE A 40 -10.79 -8.45 -1.96
N PHE A 41 -10.51 -7.17 -1.75
CA PHE A 41 -9.21 -6.70 -1.26
C PHE A 41 -8.88 -7.25 0.13
N ILE A 42 -9.81 -7.20 1.07
CA ILE A 42 -9.63 -7.78 2.42
C ILE A 42 -9.36 -9.28 2.35
N TYR A 43 -10.09 -9.99 1.50
CA TYR A 43 -9.89 -11.42 1.31
C TYR A 43 -8.50 -11.72 0.71
N MET A 44 -8.08 -10.96 -0.31
CA MET A 44 -6.76 -11.10 -0.92
C MET A 44 -5.65 -10.81 0.09
N ASP A 45 -5.79 -9.75 0.89
CA ASP A 45 -4.83 -9.39 1.93
C ASP A 45 -4.74 -10.48 3.01
N ALA A 46 -5.87 -11.02 3.46
CA ALA A 46 -5.91 -12.13 4.41
C ALA A 46 -5.20 -13.39 3.85
N LEU A 47 -5.39 -13.71 2.57
CA LEU A 47 -4.68 -14.79 1.90
C LEU A 47 -3.17 -14.51 1.85
N TRP A 48 -2.78 -13.29 1.50
CA TRP A 48 -1.38 -12.88 1.48
C TRP A 48 -0.72 -13.03 2.86
N VAL A 49 -1.33 -12.49 3.91
CA VAL A 49 -0.85 -12.64 5.31
C VAL A 49 -0.73 -14.13 5.69
N SER A 50 -1.70 -14.95 5.30
CA SER A 50 -1.64 -16.41 5.53
C SER A 50 -0.45 -17.05 4.82
N GLN A 51 -0.14 -16.63 3.58
CA GLN A 51 1.03 -17.11 2.85
C GLN A 51 2.34 -16.64 3.48
N VAL A 52 2.43 -15.38 3.88
CA VAL A 52 3.59 -14.82 4.61
C VAL A 52 3.88 -15.65 5.86
N ARG A 53 2.85 -15.96 6.66
CA ARG A 53 3.00 -16.77 7.88
C ARG A 53 3.54 -18.18 7.60
N ARG A 54 3.21 -18.77 6.45
CA ARG A 54 3.60 -20.13 6.07
C ARG A 54 4.95 -20.22 5.37
N ARG A 55 5.32 -19.17 4.59
CA ARG A 55 6.50 -19.22 3.72
C ARG A 55 7.71 -18.51 4.30
N ILE A 56 7.50 -17.47 5.11
CA ILE A 56 8.60 -16.69 5.66
C ILE A 56 9.08 -17.34 6.94
N GLU A 57 10.29 -17.90 6.89
CA GLU A 57 10.92 -18.59 8.04
C GLU A 57 11.43 -17.60 9.07
N HIS A 58 12.01 -16.47 8.63
CA HIS A 58 12.61 -15.50 9.52
C HIS A 58 11.54 -14.79 10.38
N PRO A 59 11.53 -14.96 11.73
CA PRO A 59 10.40 -14.55 12.57
C PRO A 59 10.15 -13.02 12.56
N LYS A 60 11.21 -12.21 12.47
CA LYS A 60 11.07 -10.74 12.43
C LYS A 60 10.61 -10.24 11.07
N GLU A 61 11.12 -10.80 9.98
CA GLU A 61 10.64 -10.52 8.64
C GLU A 61 9.14 -10.81 8.54
N ARG A 62 8.73 -12.02 8.94
CA ARG A 62 7.33 -12.42 9.01
C ARG A 62 6.48 -11.49 9.85
N LYS A 63 6.98 -11.06 11.02
CA LYS A 63 6.27 -10.11 11.89
C LYS A 63 6.00 -8.78 11.19
N TYR A 64 7.00 -8.18 10.55
CA TYR A 64 6.85 -6.90 9.86
C TYR A 64 5.91 -7.00 8.66
N LEU A 65 5.99 -8.08 7.88
CA LEU A 65 5.06 -8.30 6.77
C LEU A 65 3.62 -8.52 7.26
N CYS A 66 3.41 -9.24 8.37
CA CYS A 66 2.07 -9.36 8.95
C CYS A 66 1.53 -8.01 9.44
N TRP A 67 2.37 -7.14 10.00
CA TRP A 67 1.96 -5.78 10.34
C TRP A 67 1.63 -4.95 9.09
N ALA A 68 2.41 -5.10 8.02
CA ALA A 68 2.10 -4.44 6.75
C ALA A 68 0.71 -4.84 6.23
N GLY A 69 0.37 -6.15 6.24
CA GLY A 69 -0.96 -6.61 5.86
C GLY A 69 -2.06 -6.06 6.76
N LEU A 70 -1.86 -6.08 8.09
CA LEU A 70 -2.86 -5.49 9.00
C LEU A 70 -3.11 -4.00 8.73
N LEU A 71 -2.05 -3.24 8.44
CA LEU A 71 -2.15 -1.82 8.07
C LEU A 71 -2.84 -1.64 6.71
N CYS A 72 -2.58 -2.51 5.74
CA CYS A 72 -3.29 -2.54 4.47
C CYS A 72 -4.80 -2.76 4.67
N ALA A 73 -5.18 -3.75 5.47
CA ALA A 73 -6.58 -4.00 5.82
C ALA A 73 -7.24 -2.77 6.49
N LEU A 74 -6.52 -2.13 7.43
CA LEU A 74 -6.98 -0.89 8.07
C LEU A 74 -7.17 0.25 7.05
N PHE A 75 -6.25 0.38 6.10
CA PHE A 75 -6.35 1.37 5.03
C PHE A 75 -7.61 1.15 4.18
N PHE A 76 -7.88 -0.08 3.75
CA PHE A 76 -9.10 -0.40 3.01
C PHE A 76 -10.36 -0.11 3.81
N PHE A 77 -10.36 -0.50 5.08
CA PHE A 77 -11.48 -0.22 5.98
C PHE A 77 -11.78 1.27 6.10
N LEU A 78 -10.77 2.09 6.42
CA LEU A 78 -10.92 3.53 6.58
C LEU A 78 -11.40 4.20 5.28
N LYS A 79 -10.82 3.81 4.15
CA LYS A 79 -11.19 4.37 2.86
C LYS A 79 -12.62 4.00 2.47
N THR A 80 -12.99 2.73 2.59
CA THR A 80 -14.35 2.29 2.29
C THR A 80 -15.35 2.95 3.21
N SER A 81 -15.06 3.03 4.52
CA SER A 81 -15.92 3.69 5.49
C SER A 81 -16.18 5.15 5.12
N LYS A 82 -15.13 5.90 4.72
CA LYS A 82 -15.28 7.29 4.28
C LYS A 82 -16.24 7.44 3.10
N TYR A 83 -16.11 6.59 2.09
CA TYR A 83 -16.86 6.77 0.84
C TYR A 83 -18.23 6.11 0.83
N THR A 84 -18.55 5.26 1.81
CA THR A 84 -19.78 4.47 1.81
C THR A 84 -20.71 4.80 2.97
N PHE A 85 -20.14 5.07 4.16
CA PHE A 85 -20.96 5.21 5.38
C PHE A 85 -21.00 6.66 5.90
N ILE A 86 -20.09 7.53 5.44
CA ILE A 86 -19.93 8.85 6.00
C ILE A 86 -20.33 9.88 4.96
N GLU A 87 -21.23 10.81 5.34
CA GLU A 87 -21.61 11.93 4.50
C GLU A 87 -20.38 12.77 4.15
N SER A 88 -20.25 13.15 2.88
CA SER A 88 -19.07 13.80 2.32
C SER A 88 -18.74 15.15 2.98
N ASN A 89 -19.74 15.87 3.46
CA ASN A 89 -19.61 17.23 3.99
C ASN A 89 -19.55 17.30 5.52
N THR A 90 -18.96 16.31 6.18
CA THR A 90 -18.84 16.26 7.63
C THR A 90 -17.38 16.35 8.09
N THR A 91 -17.15 16.88 9.30
CA THR A 91 -15.84 16.85 9.97
C THR A 91 -15.33 15.42 10.11
N LEU A 92 -16.25 14.48 10.30
CA LEU A 92 -15.92 13.05 10.39
C LEU A 92 -15.33 12.52 9.06
N SER A 93 -15.88 12.92 7.92
CA SER A 93 -15.36 12.55 6.59
C SER A 93 -13.91 13.05 6.40
N ARG A 94 -13.64 14.29 6.82
CA ARG A 94 -12.30 14.90 6.78
C ARG A 94 -11.33 14.13 7.68
N PHE A 95 -11.75 13.81 8.91
CA PHE A 95 -10.93 13.03 9.84
C PHE A 95 -10.60 11.63 9.28
N PHE A 96 -11.58 10.92 8.72
CA PHE A 96 -11.32 9.64 8.07
C PHE A 96 -10.36 9.78 6.88
N TRP A 97 -10.44 10.88 6.15
CA TRP A 97 -9.48 11.17 5.07
C TRP A 97 -8.05 11.30 5.60
N TYR A 98 -7.83 12.03 6.69
CA TYR A 98 -6.51 12.12 7.31
C TYR A 98 -6.05 10.77 7.87
N MET A 99 -6.95 10.02 8.47
CA MET A 99 -6.66 8.75 9.11
C MET A 99 -6.06 7.71 8.16
N TYR A 100 -6.41 7.67 6.88
CA TYR A 100 -5.84 6.64 6.00
C TYR A 100 -4.39 6.92 5.58
N TYR A 101 -3.86 8.13 5.81
CA TYR A 101 -2.43 8.40 5.64
C TYR A 101 -1.57 7.67 6.69
N VAL A 102 -2.13 7.36 7.85
CA VAL A 102 -1.44 6.61 8.90
C VAL A 102 -1.05 5.20 8.42
N PRO A 103 -1.99 4.33 8.02
CA PRO A 103 -1.63 3.03 7.50
C PRO A 103 -0.78 3.13 6.22
N GLN A 104 -1.02 4.09 5.33
CA GLN A 104 -0.21 4.29 4.13
C GLN A 104 1.27 4.55 4.48
N THR A 105 1.54 5.45 5.41
CA THR A 105 2.89 5.83 5.83
C THR A 105 3.62 4.68 6.54
N PHE A 106 2.91 3.93 7.39
CA PHE A 106 3.51 2.84 8.15
C PHE A 106 3.61 1.52 7.36
N THR A 107 2.73 1.24 6.41
CA THR A 107 2.82 0.02 5.58
C THR A 107 4.13 -0.04 4.83
N ILE A 108 4.51 1.03 4.13
CA ILE A 108 5.77 1.07 3.39
C ILE A 108 6.98 0.95 4.33
N LEU A 109 6.91 1.54 5.52
CA LEU A 109 7.95 1.40 6.54
C LEU A 109 8.07 -0.05 7.02
N MET A 110 6.95 -0.76 7.26
CA MET A 110 6.97 -2.16 7.66
C MET A 110 7.60 -3.04 6.56
N ILE A 111 7.29 -2.78 5.29
CA ILE A 111 7.87 -3.51 4.16
C ILE A 111 9.37 -3.25 4.10
N TYR A 112 9.82 -2.00 4.25
CA TYR A 112 11.24 -1.69 4.33
C TYR A 112 11.92 -2.40 5.50
N MET A 113 11.33 -2.37 6.69
CA MET A 113 11.87 -3.07 7.86
C MET A 113 11.94 -4.58 7.63
N ALA A 114 10.97 -5.19 6.96
CA ALA A 114 11.03 -6.60 6.56
C ALA A 114 12.21 -6.86 5.61
N SER A 115 12.42 -6.00 4.62
CA SER A 115 13.50 -6.13 3.63
C SER A 115 14.90 -6.19 4.27
N LEU A 116 15.09 -5.56 5.42
CA LEU A 116 16.35 -5.59 6.17
C LEU A 116 16.72 -6.99 6.70
N TYR A 117 15.74 -7.88 6.83
CA TYR A 117 15.94 -9.24 7.34
C TYR A 117 16.05 -10.30 6.24
N VAL A 118 15.70 -9.98 5.00
CA VAL A 118 15.79 -10.91 3.86
C VAL A 118 17.21 -11.46 3.76
N GLY A 119 17.37 -12.81 3.75
CA GLY A 119 18.65 -13.47 3.65
C GLY A 119 19.60 -13.28 4.84
N LYS A 120 19.10 -12.82 6.00
CA LYS A 120 19.90 -12.67 7.22
C LYS A 120 19.61 -13.78 8.23
N PRO A 121 20.60 -14.15 9.08
CA PRO A 121 20.38 -15.13 10.14
C PRO A 121 19.39 -14.59 11.19
N VAL A 122 18.72 -15.48 11.91
CA VAL A 122 17.71 -15.15 12.93
C VAL A 122 18.28 -14.23 14.05
N SER A 123 19.56 -14.36 14.33
CA SER A 123 20.29 -13.55 15.32
C SER A 123 20.55 -12.11 14.87
N TYR A 124 20.35 -11.78 13.59
CA TYR A 124 20.63 -10.46 13.04
C TYR A 124 19.77 -9.38 13.70
N LYS A 125 20.42 -8.28 14.06
CA LYS A 125 19.80 -7.08 14.61
C LYS A 125 20.18 -5.88 13.72
N PRO A 126 19.21 -5.18 13.11
CA PRO A 126 19.46 -3.97 12.36
C PRO A 126 20.00 -2.86 13.27
N LYS A 127 20.69 -1.88 12.68
CA LYS A 127 21.23 -0.74 13.41
C LYS A 127 20.12 0.00 14.17
N LYS A 128 20.38 0.49 15.36
CA LYS A 128 19.41 1.26 16.18
C LYS A 128 18.92 2.52 15.45
N LEU A 129 19.71 3.05 14.51
CA LEU A 129 19.39 4.20 13.69
C LEU A 129 18.05 4.03 12.93
N TYR A 130 17.66 2.80 12.53
CA TYR A 130 16.39 2.57 11.86
C TYR A 130 15.16 2.88 12.71
N ARG A 131 15.30 3.03 14.03
CA ARG A 131 14.22 3.49 14.91
C ARG A 131 13.84 4.94 14.61
N ILE A 132 14.75 5.75 14.12
CA ILE A 132 14.48 7.15 13.73
C ILE A 132 13.41 7.20 12.63
N LEU A 133 13.36 6.20 11.74
CA LEU A 133 12.35 6.15 10.68
C LEU A 133 10.92 6.06 11.26
N PHE A 134 10.73 5.36 12.38
CA PHE A 134 9.44 5.32 13.06
C PHE A 134 9.07 6.70 13.62
N VAL A 135 10.03 7.44 14.15
CA VAL A 135 9.81 8.79 14.65
C VAL A 135 9.41 9.73 13.51
N ILE A 136 10.14 9.69 12.39
CA ILE A 136 9.82 10.50 11.20
C ILE A 136 8.42 10.16 10.67
N ALA A 137 8.10 8.88 10.52
CA ALA A 137 6.77 8.43 10.10
C ALA A 137 5.67 8.94 11.04
N SER A 138 5.91 8.87 12.36
CA SER A 138 4.95 9.36 13.36
C SER A 138 4.76 10.88 13.27
N ILE A 139 5.83 11.65 13.05
CA ILE A 139 5.74 13.11 12.89
C ILE A 139 4.91 13.45 11.65
N ILE A 140 5.16 12.80 10.51
CA ILE A 140 4.37 13.01 9.29
C ILE A 140 2.89 12.72 9.55
N CYS A 141 2.58 11.59 10.21
CA CYS A 141 1.20 11.25 10.54
C CYS A 141 0.55 12.26 11.48
N ILE A 142 1.24 12.72 12.52
CA ILE A 142 0.72 13.71 13.46
C ILE A 142 0.42 15.01 12.71
N LEU A 143 1.33 15.48 11.86
CA LEU A 143 1.12 16.69 11.07
C LEU A 143 -0.10 16.56 10.12
N ILE A 144 -0.34 15.40 9.52
CA ILE A 144 -1.53 15.19 8.68
C ILE A 144 -2.80 15.15 9.53
N LEU A 145 -2.79 14.44 10.67
CA LEU A 145 -3.94 14.31 11.55
C LEU A 145 -4.35 15.63 12.22
N THR A 146 -3.40 16.55 12.40
CA THR A 146 -3.62 17.87 12.98
C THR A 146 -3.79 18.97 11.93
N ASN A 147 -4.03 18.60 10.67
CA ASN A 147 -4.08 19.55 9.56
C ASN A 147 -5.07 20.70 9.76
N ASP A 148 -6.20 20.46 10.40
CA ASP A 148 -7.23 21.48 10.65
C ASP A 148 -6.73 22.66 11.52
N TYR A 149 -5.57 22.51 12.19
CA TYR A 149 -4.97 23.60 12.99
C TYR A 149 -3.95 24.45 12.23
N HIS A 150 -3.35 23.90 11.17
CA HIS A 150 -2.21 24.56 10.51
C HIS A 150 -2.27 24.54 8.97
N GLU A 151 -3.17 23.76 8.37
CA GLU A 151 -3.44 23.67 6.92
C GLU A 151 -2.20 23.35 6.05
N LEU A 152 -1.12 22.81 6.66
CA LEU A 152 0.13 22.54 5.97
C LEU A 152 0.09 21.30 5.06
N ALA A 153 -0.87 20.39 5.25
CA ALA A 153 -1.05 19.24 4.39
C ALA A 153 -2.09 19.48 3.30
N PHE A 154 -3.22 20.08 3.68
CA PHE A 154 -4.34 20.39 2.80
C PHE A 154 -4.92 21.73 3.21
N ASP A 155 -4.97 22.64 2.27
CA ASP A 155 -5.59 23.97 2.40
C ASP A 155 -6.94 23.93 1.67
N PHE A 156 -8.04 23.98 2.42
CA PHE A 156 -9.40 23.87 1.88
C PHE A 156 -9.92 25.22 1.45
N ILE A 157 -10.42 25.30 0.22
CA ILE A 157 -11.01 26.49 -0.37
C ILE A 157 -12.52 26.43 -0.12
N GLY A 158 -13.03 27.27 0.81
CA GLY A 158 -14.45 27.32 1.15
C GLY A 158 -14.85 26.46 2.35
N ASP A 159 -16.13 26.48 2.69
CA ASP A 159 -16.61 25.89 3.95
C ASP A 159 -16.53 24.36 4.00
N TRP A 160 -16.63 23.67 2.87
CA TRP A 160 -16.59 22.19 2.84
C TRP A 160 -16.16 21.57 1.49
N ASN A 161 -14.93 21.11 1.38
CA ASN A 161 -14.51 19.79 0.92
C ASN A 161 -14.30 19.43 -0.55
N ASP A 162 -14.73 20.21 -1.53
CA ASP A 162 -14.56 19.75 -2.91
C ASP A 162 -13.31 20.34 -3.57
N GLU A 163 -12.85 21.49 -3.08
CA GLU A 163 -11.64 22.13 -3.59
C GLU A 163 -10.61 22.33 -2.47
N TYR A 164 -9.42 21.82 -2.69
CA TYR A 164 -8.29 21.96 -1.77
C TYR A 164 -6.97 22.05 -2.53
N ASN A 165 -6.02 22.77 -1.95
CA ASN A 165 -4.64 22.82 -2.41
C ASN A 165 -3.79 21.85 -1.58
N TYR A 166 -2.79 21.23 -2.25
CA TYR A 166 -1.83 20.38 -1.57
C TYR A 166 -0.76 21.23 -0.92
N GLY A 167 -0.59 21.07 0.40
CA GLY A 167 0.45 21.74 1.16
C GLY A 167 1.76 20.95 1.25
N VAL A 168 2.75 21.53 1.90
CA VAL A 168 4.11 20.97 2.01
C VAL A 168 4.13 19.60 2.69
N VAL A 169 3.32 19.39 3.72
CA VAL A 169 3.27 18.11 4.47
C VAL A 169 2.74 16.97 3.58
N TYR A 170 1.81 17.25 2.67
CA TYR A 170 1.36 16.27 1.69
C TYR A 170 2.52 15.83 0.78
N TYR A 171 3.28 16.76 0.23
CA TYR A 171 4.44 16.42 -0.60
C TYR A 171 5.53 15.69 0.19
N LEU A 172 5.73 16.00 1.46
CA LEU A 172 6.62 15.25 2.34
C LEU A 172 6.14 13.80 2.54
N SER A 173 4.83 13.56 2.65
CA SER A 173 4.29 12.22 2.74
C SER A 173 4.50 11.40 1.47
N ILE A 174 4.36 12.01 0.30
CA ILE A 174 4.67 11.37 -0.99
C ILE A 174 6.17 11.07 -1.09
N LEU A 175 7.01 12.05 -0.76
CA LEU A 175 8.46 11.87 -0.76
C LEU A 175 8.88 10.73 0.18
N TRP A 176 8.26 10.63 1.37
CA TRP A 176 8.46 9.53 2.29
C TRP A 176 8.19 8.18 1.64
N VAL A 177 7.05 8.02 0.99
CA VAL A 177 6.68 6.77 0.31
C VAL A 177 7.72 6.42 -0.77
N ILE A 178 8.09 7.39 -1.61
CA ILE A 178 9.08 7.20 -2.67
C ILE A 178 10.44 6.77 -2.09
N VAL A 179 10.93 7.47 -1.08
CA VAL A 179 12.21 7.16 -0.42
C VAL A 179 12.20 5.75 0.18
N MET A 180 11.13 5.37 0.89
CA MET A 180 11.02 4.03 1.47
C MET A 180 10.93 2.94 0.39
N MET A 181 10.23 3.18 -0.72
CA MET A 181 10.19 2.26 -1.86
C MET A 181 11.57 2.06 -2.48
N VAL A 182 12.29 3.16 -2.75
CA VAL A 182 13.64 3.11 -3.31
C VAL A 182 14.60 2.38 -2.35
N MET A 183 14.54 2.67 -1.06
CA MET A 183 15.37 2.00 -0.05
C MET A 183 15.06 0.51 0.04
N THR A 184 13.80 0.12 -0.05
CA THR A 184 13.36 -1.28 -0.09
C THR A 184 13.93 -1.97 -1.33
N PHE A 185 13.71 -1.37 -2.50
CA PHE A 185 14.23 -1.88 -3.76
C PHE A 185 15.75 -2.08 -3.71
N LEU A 186 16.51 -1.06 -3.33
CA LEU A 186 17.97 -1.12 -3.25
C LEU A 186 18.44 -2.20 -2.26
N THR A 187 17.72 -2.38 -1.15
CA THR A 187 18.06 -3.39 -0.14
C THR A 187 17.86 -4.79 -0.71
N ILE A 188 16.73 -5.07 -1.37
CA ILE A 188 16.43 -6.36 -1.96
C ILE A 188 17.35 -6.61 -3.16
N PHE A 189 17.56 -5.61 -4.01
CA PHE A 189 18.43 -5.71 -5.18
C PHE A 189 19.87 -6.08 -4.83
N LYS A 190 20.47 -5.39 -3.86
CA LYS A 190 21.82 -5.72 -3.38
C LYS A 190 21.93 -7.16 -2.90
N ARG A 191 20.87 -7.72 -2.30
CA ARG A 191 20.85 -9.09 -1.82
C ARG A 191 20.60 -10.12 -2.92
N SER A 192 19.83 -9.74 -3.92
CA SER A 192 19.58 -10.57 -5.09
C SER A 192 20.84 -10.77 -5.92
N ILE A 193 21.66 -9.73 -6.08
CA ILE A 193 22.94 -9.81 -6.81
C ILE A 193 23.95 -10.73 -6.09
N THR A 194 23.94 -10.72 -4.76
CA THR A 194 24.83 -11.60 -3.97
C THR A 194 24.36 -13.06 -3.91
N SER A 195 23.24 -13.39 -4.54
CA SER A 195 22.70 -14.75 -4.63
C SER A 195 23.20 -15.43 -5.90
N ASP A 196 23.64 -16.69 -5.79
CA ASP A 196 24.11 -17.50 -6.93
C ASP A 196 23.03 -17.82 -7.98
N ASN A 197 21.81 -17.40 -7.76
CA ASN A 197 20.68 -17.68 -8.65
C ASN A 197 20.23 -16.41 -9.40
N ILE A 198 20.58 -16.35 -10.68
CA ILE A 198 20.25 -15.23 -11.59
C ILE A 198 18.72 -14.94 -11.63
N GLN A 199 17.88 -15.97 -11.51
CA GLN A 199 16.43 -15.79 -11.54
C GLN A 199 15.92 -14.92 -10.38
N LYS A 200 16.62 -14.90 -9.24
CA LYS A 200 16.24 -14.06 -8.08
C LYS A 200 16.53 -12.56 -8.30
N ILE A 201 17.38 -12.22 -9.27
CA ILE A 201 17.68 -10.83 -9.58
C ILE A 201 16.45 -10.09 -10.15
N TRP A 202 15.58 -10.80 -10.87
CA TRP A 202 14.40 -10.22 -11.49
C TRP A 202 13.24 -9.97 -10.52
N ILE A 203 13.18 -10.67 -9.37
CA ILE A 203 12.08 -10.56 -8.40
C ILE A 203 11.83 -9.12 -7.94
N PRO A 204 12.85 -8.32 -7.54
CA PRO A 204 12.61 -6.95 -7.09
C PRO A 204 12.18 -5.98 -8.20
N PHE A 205 12.34 -6.35 -9.48
CA PHE A 205 11.91 -5.52 -10.59
C PHE A 205 10.41 -5.65 -10.90
N VAL A 206 9.76 -6.74 -10.50
CA VAL A 206 8.35 -6.98 -10.78
C VAL A 206 7.44 -5.86 -10.21
N PRO A 207 7.54 -5.49 -8.91
CA PRO A 207 6.76 -4.38 -8.36
C PRO A 207 7.06 -3.05 -9.05
N VAL A 208 8.34 -2.80 -9.37
CA VAL A 208 8.75 -1.56 -10.08
C VAL A 208 8.16 -1.52 -11.49
N LEU A 209 8.17 -2.64 -12.20
CA LEU A 209 7.57 -2.74 -13.53
C LEU A 209 6.05 -2.49 -13.48
N ILE A 210 5.35 -3.09 -12.52
CA ILE A 210 3.91 -2.87 -12.33
C ILE A 210 3.63 -1.39 -12.04
N LEU A 211 4.43 -0.76 -11.16
CA LEU A 211 4.30 0.66 -10.85
C LEU A 211 4.55 1.54 -12.07
N LEU A 212 5.57 1.24 -12.89
CA LEU A 212 5.85 1.97 -14.12
C LEU A 212 4.73 1.83 -15.15
N ILE A 213 4.20 0.62 -15.35
CA ILE A 213 3.04 0.39 -16.22
C ILE A 213 1.85 1.23 -15.74
N TYR A 214 1.62 1.26 -14.43
CA TYR A 214 0.56 2.07 -13.85
C TYR A 214 0.77 3.57 -14.05
N LEU A 215 1.98 4.08 -13.84
CA LEU A 215 2.32 5.51 -14.05
C LEU A 215 2.15 5.91 -15.53
N ILE A 216 2.61 5.04 -16.43
CA ILE A 216 2.42 5.26 -17.88
C ILE A 216 0.93 5.32 -18.20
N TRP A 217 0.18 4.36 -17.69
CA TRP A 217 -1.27 4.33 -17.86
C TRP A 217 -1.95 5.59 -17.32
N PHE A 218 -1.62 6.02 -16.11
CA PHE A 218 -2.15 7.23 -15.49
C PHE A 218 -1.85 8.50 -16.30
N ILE A 219 -0.67 8.60 -16.93
CA ILE A 219 -0.30 9.74 -17.78
C ILE A 219 -1.13 9.76 -19.08
N PHE A 220 -1.41 8.59 -19.65
CA PHE A 220 -2.19 8.48 -20.89
C PHE A 220 -3.70 8.61 -20.68
N ASP A 221 -4.20 8.31 -19.47
CA ASP A 221 -5.62 8.38 -19.14
C ASP A 221 -6.08 9.79 -18.73
N ARG A 222 -5.60 10.81 -19.44
CA ARG A 222 -5.97 12.22 -19.18
C ARG A 222 -7.46 12.53 -19.37
N HIS A 223 -8.22 11.64 -19.98
CA HIS A 223 -9.63 11.84 -20.33
C HIS A 223 -10.64 11.23 -19.33
N ASN A 224 -10.20 10.84 -18.14
CA ASN A 224 -11.08 10.36 -17.04
C ASN A 224 -11.95 9.12 -17.36
N ILE A 225 -11.77 8.45 -18.49
CA ILE A 225 -12.53 7.24 -18.84
C ILE A 225 -12.26 6.13 -17.81
N PHE A 226 -11.04 6.09 -17.27
CA PHE A 226 -10.60 5.10 -16.27
C PHE A 226 -10.33 5.69 -14.88
N ALA A 227 -10.48 7.00 -14.68
CA ALA A 227 -10.21 7.64 -13.37
C ALA A 227 -11.10 7.10 -12.24
N THR A 228 -12.31 6.65 -12.59
CA THR A 228 -13.20 5.92 -11.68
C THR A 228 -12.71 4.49 -11.42
N ILE A 229 -11.99 3.89 -12.35
CA ILE A 229 -11.60 2.48 -12.33
C ILE A 229 -10.31 2.26 -11.54
N TYR A 230 -9.33 3.17 -11.68
CA TYR A 230 -7.99 3.01 -11.09
C TYR A 230 -7.64 4.17 -10.16
N LYS A 231 -8.26 4.19 -8.99
CA LYS A 231 -7.72 5.05 -7.93
C LYS A 231 -6.33 4.56 -7.60
N THR A 232 -5.37 5.47 -7.49
CA THR A 232 -3.95 5.25 -7.17
C THR A 232 -3.73 4.20 -6.06
N THR A 233 -4.67 4.15 -5.15
CA THR A 233 -4.75 3.23 -4.03
C THR A 233 -4.83 1.76 -4.42
N ASP A 234 -5.62 1.47 -5.43
CA ASP A 234 -5.89 0.09 -5.84
C ASP A 234 -4.68 -0.51 -6.54
N ALA A 235 -3.98 0.31 -7.33
CA ALA A 235 -2.74 -0.10 -7.96
C ALA A 235 -1.63 -0.35 -6.92
N ILE A 236 -1.53 0.50 -5.90
CA ILE A 236 -0.60 0.29 -4.78
C ILE A 236 -0.94 -1.02 -4.08
N CYS A 237 -2.21 -1.28 -3.78
CA CYS A 237 -2.63 -2.51 -3.11
C CYS A 237 -2.37 -3.76 -3.95
N ILE A 238 -2.67 -3.73 -5.26
CA ILE A 238 -2.37 -4.84 -6.17
C ILE A 238 -0.85 -5.08 -6.25
N THR A 239 -0.06 -4.02 -6.18
CA THR A 239 1.41 -4.13 -6.20
C THR A 239 1.98 -4.74 -4.92
N TYR A 240 1.33 -4.51 -3.77
CA TYR A 240 1.75 -5.07 -2.48
C TYR A 240 1.27 -6.51 -2.25
N LEU A 241 0.18 -6.92 -2.85
CA LEU A 241 -0.36 -8.28 -2.76
C LEU A 241 0.33 -9.24 -3.72
#